data_4cbe31b78b5e0d7fb52c7f8265b4779f
#
_entry.id   4cbe31b78b5e0d7fb52c7f8265b4779f
#
_cell.length_a   1.000
_cell.length_b   1.000
_cell.length_c   1.000
_cell.angle_alpha   90.00
_cell.angle_beta   90.00
_cell.angle_gamma   90.00
#
_symmetry.space_group_name_H-M   'P 1'
#
loop_
_entity.id
_entity.type
_entity.pdbx_description
1 polymer ?
#
loop_
_entity_poly.entity_id
_entity_poly.type
_entity_poly.pdbx_seq_one_letter_code
_entity_poly.pdbx_strand_id
1 'polypeptide(L)'
;MRKEEFEYNGYKATVLIPDNFNGKWVWKTEFFYAFDQAEQQLFSIGYARVYYEISDMYGSNRAIRLMHLFHLYLIEKYGFKNRPYLFGFSRGGLYAFNYALYYPEYVEKIYLDAPVLNLKSWPPRNSKEHAELLKEYLLNEETFEKYSFSPIDYLEEFSKNRIPVLIVAGDADGVVPHSENCGIMVNYYREQGVEIEYILKPGCGHHPHSLEDVTPIIRFIENKNI
;
A
#
# COMPACT_ATOMS: atom_id res chain seq x y z
N MET A 1 -19.95 -16.50 3.17
CA MET A 1 -18.57 -16.00 3.28
C MET A 1 -17.60 -17.15 3.52
N ARG A 2 -16.52 -17.23 2.76
CA ARG A 2 -15.42 -18.18 2.95
C ARG A 2 -14.22 -17.42 3.54
N LYS A 3 -13.67 -17.92 4.66
CA LYS A 3 -12.43 -17.43 5.25
C LYS A 3 -11.40 -18.54 5.17
N GLU A 4 -10.22 -18.23 4.66
CA GLU A 4 -9.06 -19.12 4.71
C GLU A 4 -7.88 -18.41 5.35
N GLU A 5 -7.22 -19.10 6.28
CA GLU A 5 -5.96 -18.73 6.90
C GLU A 5 -4.99 -19.89 6.70
N PHE A 6 -3.85 -19.60 6.09
CA PHE A 6 -2.86 -20.62 5.75
C PHE A 6 -1.46 -20.02 5.68
N GLU A 7 -0.46 -20.87 5.58
CA GLU A 7 0.90 -20.43 5.30
C GLU A 7 1.22 -20.55 3.81
N TYR A 8 1.87 -19.53 3.28
CA TYR A 8 2.41 -19.52 1.93
C TYR A 8 3.86 -19.04 1.97
N ASN A 9 4.79 -19.85 1.47
CA ASN A 9 6.23 -19.59 1.54
C ASN A 9 6.74 -19.20 2.95
N GLY A 10 6.18 -19.82 4.00
CA GLY A 10 6.58 -19.60 5.39
C GLY A 10 5.96 -18.38 6.07
N TYR A 11 5.01 -17.71 5.43
CA TYR A 11 4.30 -16.54 5.99
C TYR A 11 2.80 -16.77 6.00
N LYS A 12 2.13 -16.22 7.01
CA LYS A 12 0.68 -16.33 7.13
C LYS A 12 -0.03 -15.52 6.05
N ALA A 13 -1.09 -16.09 5.53
CA ALA A 13 -1.99 -15.43 4.59
C ALA A 13 -3.43 -15.55 5.05
N THR A 14 -4.20 -14.49 4.85
CA THR A 14 -5.64 -14.47 5.10
C THR A 14 -6.36 -14.07 3.83
N VAL A 15 -7.35 -14.88 3.45
CA VAL A 15 -8.22 -14.64 2.29
C VAL A 15 -9.68 -14.70 2.73
N LEU A 16 -10.41 -13.62 2.52
CA LEU A 16 -11.86 -13.53 2.75
C LEU A 16 -12.57 -13.40 1.41
N ILE A 17 -13.48 -14.33 1.10
CA ILE A 17 -14.24 -14.34 -0.15
C ILE A 17 -15.73 -14.23 0.19
N PRO A 18 -16.45 -13.20 -0.29
CA PRO A 18 -17.88 -13.07 -0.05
C PRO A 18 -18.70 -14.06 -0.91
N ASP A 19 -19.94 -14.33 -0.50
CA ASP A 19 -20.82 -15.25 -1.24
C ASP A 19 -21.16 -14.71 -2.64
N ASN A 20 -21.22 -13.38 -2.79
CA ASN A 20 -21.46 -12.66 -4.06
C ASN A 20 -20.16 -12.29 -4.80
N PHE A 21 -19.11 -13.06 -4.65
CA PHE A 21 -17.79 -12.75 -5.22
C PHE A 21 -17.85 -12.41 -6.71
N ASN A 22 -17.25 -11.29 -7.11
CA ASN A 22 -17.28 -10.74 -8.46
C ASN A 22 -15.93 -10.84 -9.22
N GLY A 23 -14.97 -11.54 -8.63
CA GLY A 23 -13.61 -11.69 -9.17
C GLY A 23 -12.65 -10.59 -8.74
N LYS A 24 -13.13 -9.43 -8.28
CA LYS A 24 -12.30 -8.32 -7.83
C LYS A 24 -11.83 -8.53 -6.38
N TRP A 25 -10.69 -7.96 -6.02
CA TRP A 25 -10.15 -8.11 -4.68
C TRP A 25 -9.29 -6.94 -4.24
N VAL A 26 -9.34 -6.69 -2.94
CA VAL A 26 -8.51 -5.70 -2.25
C VAL A 26 -7.38 -6.42 -1.54
N TRP A 27 -6.16 -5.97 -1.77
CA TRP A 27 -4.99 -6.42 -1.05
C TRP A 27 -4.53 -5.34 -0.09
N LYS A 28 -4.84 -5.52 1.20
CA LYS A 28 -4.31 -4.67 2.25
C LYS A 28 -2.92 -5.14 2.61
N THR A 29 -1.94 -4.28 2.43
CA THR A 29 -0.53 -4.66 2.53
C THR A 29 -0.02 -4.69 3.97
N GLU A 30 -0.71 -4.01 4.89
CA GLU A 30 -0.47 -4.01 6.34
C GLU A 30 -1.76 -3.75 7.12
N PHE A 31 -1.78 -4.12 8.41
CA PHE A 31 -2.86 -3.78 9.35
C PHE A 31 -4.24 -4.24 8.91
N PHE A 32 -4.39 -5.50 8.54
CA PHE A 32 -5.55 -6.07 7.82
C PHE A 32 -6.92 -5.69 8.37
N TYR A 33 -7.07 -5.68 9.69
CA TYR A 33 -8.35 -5.38 10.35
C TYR A 33 -8.45 -3.96 10.90
N ALA A 34 -7.39 -3.14 10.76
CA ALA A 34 -7.40 -1.78 11.27
C ALA A 34 -8.01 -0.81 10.24
N PHE A 35 -8.95 0.04 10.69
CA PHE A 35 -9.58 1.07 9.84
C PHE A 35 -10.13 0.51 8.51
N ASP A 36 -10.76 -0.66 8.56
CA ASP A 36 -11.13 -1.45 7.39
C ASP A 36 -12.56 -1.21 6.87
N GLN A 37 -13.18 -0.08 7.22
CA GLN A 37 -14.56 0.24 6.82
C GLN A 37 -14.74 0.26 5.30
N ALA A 38 -13.76 0.78 4.55
CA ALA A 38 -13.82 0.80 3.09
C ALA A 38 -13.74 -0.62 2.52
N GLU A 39 -12.84 -1.46 3.05
CA GLU A 39 -12.70 -2.86 2.63
C GLU A 39 -13.93 -3.69 2.99
N GLN A 40 -14.58 -3.42 4.13
CA GLN A 40 -15.84 -4.07 4.51
C GLN A 40 -16.96 -3.70 3.55
N GLN A 41 -17.06 -2.43 3.15
CA GLN A 41 -18.04 -1.99 2.18
C GLN A 41 -17.79 -2.61 0.80
N LEU A 42 -16.54 -2.65 0.32
CA LEU A 42 -16.16 -3.34 -0.92
C LEU A 42 -16.46 -4.85 -0.85
N PHE A 43 -16.20 -5.47 0.30
CA PHE A 43 -16.54 -6.87 0.54
C PHE A 43 -18.04 -7.14 0.41
N SER A 44 -18.88 -6.24 0.93
CA SER A 44 -20.33 -6.37 0.83
C SER A 44 -20.86 -6.35 -0.62
N ILE A 45 -20.12 -5.70 -1.53
CA ILE A 45 -20.46 -5.62 -2.96
C ILE A 45 -19.65 -6.60 -3.84
N GLY A 46 -19.01 -7.58 -3.21
CA GLY A 46 -18.43 -8.73 -3.91
C GLY A 46 -16.91 -8.75 -4.07
N TYR A 47 -16.17 -7.82 -3.48
CA TYR A 47 -14.71 -7.88 -3.50
C TYR A 47 -14.18 -8.87 -2.47
N ALA A 48 -13.21 -9.70 -2.83
CA ALA A 48 -12.45 -10.45 -1.85
C ALA A 48 -11.47 -9.51 -1.10
N ARG A 49 -11.06 -9.90 0.12
CA ARG A 49 -10.06 -9.20 0.92
C ARG A 49 -8.88 -10.12 1.17
N VAL A 50 -7.69 -9.61 1.01
CA VAL A 50 -6.46 -10.40 1.10
C VAL A 50 -5.43 -9.71 1.98
N TYR A 51 -4.71 -10.50 2.75
CA TYR A 51 -3.55 -10.09 3.52
C TYR A 51 -2.46 -11.16 3.45
N TYR A 52 -1.21 -10.72 3.36
CA TYR A 52 -0.02 -11.56 3.42
C TYR A 52 0.94 -10.97 4.45
N GLU A 53 1.17 -11.68 5.55
CA GLU A 53 1.85 -11.19 6.75
C GLU A 53 3.38 -11.26 6.59
N ILE A 54 3.93 -10.31 5.83
CA ILE A 54 5.38 -10.16 5.60
C ILE A 54 5.89 -8.82 6.18
N SER A 55 5.34 -8.42 7.33
CA SER A 55 5.45 -7.09 7.92
C SER A 55 6.89 -6.61 8.19
N ASP A 56 7.81 -7.52 8.54
CA ASP A 56 9.18 -7.18 8.91
C ASP A 56 10.12 -7.00 7.70
N MET A 57 9.55 -6.95 6.48
CA MET A 57 10.32 -6.81 5.25
C MET A 57 10.30 -5.40 4.66
N TYR A 58 9.56 -4.45 5.26
CA TYR A 58 9.57 -3.02 4.90
C TYR A 58 9.46 -2.74 3.39
N GLY A 59 8.73 -3.56 2.64
CA GLY A 59 8.59 -3.41 1.19
C GLY A 59 9.87 -3.64 0.39
N SER A 60 10.83 -4.41 0.93
CA SER A 60 12.08 -4.76 0.26
C SER A 60 11.88 -5.53 -1.05
N ASN A 61 12.92 -5.63 -1.87
CA ASN A 61 12.89 -6.44 -3.10
C ASN A 61 12.50 -7.90 -2.82
N ARG A 62 12.87 -8.46 -1.65
CA ARG A 62 12.48 -9.80 -1.22
C ARG A 62 10.98 -9.85 -0.94
N ALA A 63 10.44 -8.86 -0.22
CA ALA A 63 9.02 -8.74 0.04
C ALA A 63 8.21 -8.68 -1.27
N ILE A 64 8.65 -7.85 -2.21
CA ILE A 64 7.94 -7.64 -3.48
C ILE A 64 7.92 -8.92 -4.34
N ARG A 65 9.01 -9.70 -4.35
CA ARG A 65 9.02 -11.01 -5.02
C ARG A 65 8.07 -12.01 -4.37
N LEU A 66 8.03 -12.06 -3.05
CA LEU A 66 7.09 -12.93 -2.32
C LEU A 66 5.64 -12.51 -2.57
N MET A 67 5.35 -11.21 -2.58
CA MET A 67 4.04 -10.69 -2.97
C MET A 67 3.65 -11.15 -4.38
N HIS A 68 4.57 -11.07 -5.34
CA HIS A 68 4.25 -11.47 -6.71
C HIS A 68 3.96 -12.96 -6.84
N LEU A 69 4.75 -13.82 -6.20
CA LEU A 69 4.47 -15.25 -6.17
C LEU A 69 3.12 -15.56 -5.52
N PHE A 70 2.81 -14.88 -4.41
CA PHE A 70 1.52 -15.01 -3.74
C PHE A 70 0.37 -14.51 -4.60
N HIS A 71 0.55 -13.41 -5.32
CA HIS A 71 -0.42 -12.89 -6.28
C HIS A 71 -0.79 -13.95 -7.35
N LEU A 72 0.21 -14.53 -8.01
CA LEU A 72 -0.01 -15.57 -9.03
C LEU A 72 -0.73 -16.80 -8.46
N TYR A 73 -0.36 -17.22 -7.24
CA TYR A 73 -1.05 -18.28 -6.52
C TYR A 73 -2.53 -17.98 -6.27
N LEU A 74 -2.86 -16.73 -5.88
CA LEU A 74 -4.26 -16.33 -5.65
C LEU A 74 -5.09 -16.37 -6.94
N ILE A 75 -4.53 -15.93 -8.06
CA ILE A 75 -5.19 -16.00 -9.36
C ILE A 75 -5.47 -17.46 -9.73
N GLU A 76 -4.47 -18.32 -9.63
CA GLU A 76 -4.58 -19.74 -9.98
C GLU A 76 -5.57 -20.47 -9.07
N LYS A 77 -5.45 -20.28 -7.75
CA LYS A 77 -6.24 -21.04 -6.76
C LYS A 77 -7.69 -20.57 -6.67
N TYR A 78 -7.93 -19.25 -6.72
CA TYR A 78 -9.25 -18.67 -6.42
C TYR A 78 -9.95 -18.06 -7.64
N GLY A 79 -9.28 -18.00 -8.79
CA GLY A 79 -9.81 -17.33 -9.97
C GLY A 79 -9.97 -15.81 -9.80
N PHE A 80 -9.13 -15.19 -9.01
CA PHE A 80 -9.14 -13.75 -8.81
C PHE A 80 -8.79 -13.02 -10.12
N LYS A 81 -9.32 -11.82 -10.30
CA LYS A 81 -8.89 -10.95 -11.41
C LYS A 81 -7.41 -10.62 -11.28
N ASN A 82 -6.76 -10.48 -12.42
CA ASN A 82 -5.31 -10.29 -12.52
C ASN A 82 -4.78 -9.01 -11.84
N ARG A 83 -5.65 -8.05 -11.57
CA ARG A 83 -5.28 -6.75 -10.99
C ARG A 83 -6.01 -6.50 -9.68
N PRO A 84 -5.33 -6.55 -8.52
CA PRO A 84 -5.86 -6.10 -7.24
C PRO A 84 -5.96 -4.58 -7.14
N TYR A 85 -6.75 -4.17 -6.15
CA TYR A 85 -6.73 -2.84 -5.58
C TYR A 85 -5.83 -2.86 -4.35
N LEU A 86 -4.71 -2.14 -4.38
CA LEU A 86 -3.75 -2.13 -3.27
C LEU A 86 -4.13 -1.06 -2.25
N PHE A 87 -4.18 -1.46 -0.98
CA PHE A 87 -4.44 -0.56 0.15
C PHE A 87 -3.20 -0.52 1.04
N GLY A 88 -2.48 0.61 1.01
CA GLY A 88 -1.23 0.82 1.72
C GLY A 88 -1.35 1.86 2.83
N PHE A 89 -1.53 1.42 4.09
CA PHE A 89 -1.61 2.29 5.26
C PHE A 89 -0.25 2.35 5.95
N SER A 90 0.20 3.57 6.32
CA SER A 90 1.45 3.77 7.04
C SER A 90 2.62 3.03 6.35
N ARG A 91 3.35 2.14 7.04
CA ARG A 91 4.41 1.32 6.42
C ARG A 91 3.91 0.40 5.29
N GLY A 92 2.61 0.11 5.22
CA GLY A 92 2.00 -0.59 4.10
C GLY A 92 2.14 0.16 2.77
N GLY A 93 2.35 1.46 2.81
CA GLY A 93 2.68 2.27 1.64
C GLY A 93 3.94 1.80 0.92
N LEU A 94 4.98 1.34 1.65
CA LEU A 94 6.20 0.78 1.07
C LEU A 94 5.92 -0.43 0.18
N TYR A 95 5.07 -1.34 0.65
CA TYR A 95 4.70 -2.55 -0.06
C TYR A 95 3.83 -2.25 -1.28
N ALA A 96 2.79 -1.42 -1.09
CA ALA A 96 1.86 -1.08 -2.16
C ALA A 96 2.55 -0.32 -3.30
N PHE A 97 3.37 0.68 -2.96
CA PHE A 97 4.11 1.47 -3.95
C PHE A 97 5.14 0.61 -4.68
N ASN A 98 6.00 -0.09 -3.94
CA ASN A 98 7.07 -0.88 -4.55
C ASN A 98 6.51 -2.04 -5.38
N TYR A 99 5.41 -2.69 -4.95
CA TYR A 99 4.77 -3.71 -5.76
C TYR A 99 4.27 -3.14 -7.09
N ALA A 100 3.62 -1.99 -7.06
CA ALA A 100 3.12 -1.34 -8.27
C ALA A 100 4.23 -0.76 -9.15
N LEU A 101 5.37 -0.37 -8.57
CA LEU A 101 6.55 0.05 -9.33
C LEU A 101 7.15 -1.10 -10.15
N TYR A 102 7.29 -2.28 -9.53
CA TYR A 102 7.94 -3.43 -10.15
C TYR A 102 7.01 -4.27 -11.02
N TYR A 103 5.70 -4.27 -10.74
CA TYR A 103 4.68 -5.08 -11.42
C TYR A 103 3.44 -4.22 -11.78
N PRO A 104 3.62 -3.11 -12.53
CA PRO A 104 2.53 -2.17 -12.80
C PRO A 104 1.37 -2.79 -13.58
N GLU A 105 1.62 -3.76 -14.44
CA GLU A 105 0.60 -4.48 -15.21
C GLU A 105 -0.33 -5.34 -14.34
N TYR A 106 0.08 -5.62 -13.10
CA TYR A 106 -0.67 -6.40 -12.12
C TYR A 106 -1.39 -5.55 -11.07
N VAL A 107 -1.54 -4.25 -11.26
CA VAL A 107 -2.23 -3.38 -10.30
C VAL A 107 -3.34 -2.59 -10.98
N GLU A 108 -4.53 -2.57 -10.39
CA GLU A 108 -5.67 -1.81 -10.92
C GLU A 108 -5.65 -0.37 -10.43
N LYS A 109 -5.60 -0.17 -9.10
CA LYS A 109 -5.53 1.14 -8.44
C LYS A 109 -4.84 1.01 -7.10
N ILE A 110 -4.38 2.14 -6.57
CA ILE A 110 -3.72 2.20 -5.26
C ILE A 110 -4.42 3.24 -4.39
N TYR A 111 -4.80 2.82 -3.19
CA TYR A 111 -5.18 3.72 -2.10
C TYR A 111 -4.09 3.73 -1.05
N LEU A 112 -3.51 4.89 -0.78
CA LEU A 112 -2.48 5.14 0.22
C LEU A 112 -3.04 6.00 1.34
N ASP A 113 -2.82 5.60 2.60
CA ASP A 113 -3.26 6.35 3.77
C ASP A 113 -2.09 6.63 4.71
N ALA A 114 -1.75 7.91 4.88
CA ALA A 114 -0.57 8.36 5.61
C ALA A 114 0.67 7.49 5.34
N PRO A 115 1.02 7.24 4.05
CA PRO A 115 1.96 6.20 3.67
C PRO A 115 3.39 6.57 3.99
N VAL A 116 4.17 5.59 4.44
CA VAL A 116 5.63 5.68 4.40
C VAL A 116 6.08 5.53 2.95
N LEU A 117 6.72 6.56 2.43
CA LEU A 117 7.31 6.60 1.09
C LEU A 117 8.79 7.01 1.12
N ASN A 118 9.31 7.34 2.30
CA ASN A 118 10.70 7.74 2.50
C ASN A 118 11.31 6.99 3.69
N LEU A 119 12.23 6.10 3.42
CA LEU A 119 12.90 5.29 4.44
C LEU A 119 13.81 6.11 5.35
N LYS A 120 14.23 7.31 4.94
CA LYS A 120 15.00 8.22 5.79
C LYS A 120 14.14 8.98 6.79
N SER A 121 12.84 9.11 6.50
CA SER A 121 11.86 9.74 7.38
C SER A 121 11.31 8.75 8.41
N TRP A 122 11.12 7.49 8.00
CA TRP A 122 10.60 6.43 8.85
C TRP A 122 11.23 5.08 8.48
N PRO A 123 11.56 4.20 9.42
CA PRO A 123 11.36 4.28 10.87
C PRO A 123 12.34 5.23 11.58
N PRO A 124 11.99 5.68 12.82
CA PRO A 124 12.87 6.54 13.60
C PRO A 124 14.25 5.91 13.83
N ARG A 125 15.30 6.71 13.72
CA ARG A 125 16.66 6.26 14.05
C ARG A 125 16.72 5.71 15.46
N ASN A 126 17.54 4.69 15.68
CA ASN A 126 17.69 3.98 16.97
C ASN A 126 16.44 3.22 17.44
N SER A 127 15.40 3.08 16.62
CA SER A 127 14.28 2.18 16.89
C SER A 127 14.61 0.72 16.53
N LYS A 128 13.82 -0.21 17.06
CA LYS A 128 13.89 -1.64 16.69
C LYS A 128 13.60 -1.80 15.19
N GLU A 129 12.59 -1.08 14.72
CA GLU A 129 12.15 -1.10 13.32
C GLU A 129 13.26 -0.61 12.37
N HIS A 130 14.06 0.38 12.78
CA HIS A 130 15.20 0.83 12.01
C HIS A 130 16.27 -0.25 11.88
N ALA A 131 16.60 -0.92 12.98
CA ALA A 131 17.56 -2.02 12.98
C ALA A 131 17.10 -3.21 12.12
N GLU A 132 15.80 -3.52 12.15
CA GLU A 132 15.19 -4.56 11.31
C GLU A 132 15.23 -4.17 9.83
N LEU A 133 14.92 -2.91 9.49
CA LEU A 133 15.01 -2.37 8.14
C LEU A 133 16.44 -2.48 7.59
N LEU A 134 17.44 -2.03 8.35
CA LEU A 134 18.84 -2.12 7.95
C LEU A 134 19.25 -3.57 7.64
N LYS A 135 18.84 -4.50 8.50
CA LYS A 135 19.09 -5.93 8.30
C LYS A 135 18.40 -6.46 7.04
N GLU A 136 17.14 -6.14 6.83
CA GLU A 136 16.36 -6.59 5.67
C GLU A 136 16.94 -6.06 4.36
N TYR A 137 17.37 -4.79 4.35
CA TYR A 137 17.98 -4.14 3.19
C TYR A 137 19.48 -4.41 3.03
N LEU A 138 20.08 -5.19 3.93
CA LEU A 138 21.52 -5.49 3.96
C LEU A 138 22.39 -4.21 4.04
N LEU A 139 21.93 -3.24 4.81
CA LEU A 139 22.57 -1.95 5.02
C LEU A 139 23.16 -1.85 6.43
N ASN A 140 24.11 -0.96 6.57
CA ASN A 140 24.57 -0.41 7.84
C ASN A 140 24.28 1.11 7.87
N GLU A 141 24.53 1.81 8.98
CA GLU A 141 24.26 3.24 9.10
C GLU A 141 24.96 4.07 8.03
N GLU A 142 26.23 3.77 7.71
CA GLU A 142 27.00 4.49 6.71
C GLU A 142 26.41 4.32 5.30
N THR A 143 26.06 3.10 4.90
CA THR A 143 25.45 2.82 3.59
C THR A 143 24.02 3.33 3.51
N PHE A 144 23.29 3.33 4.63
CA PHE A 144 21.94 3.88 4.71
C PHE A 144 21.92 5.41 4.52
N GLU A 145 22.92 6.14 4.99
CA GLU A 145 23.03 7.58 4.72
C GLU A 145 23.09 7.90 3.21
N LYS A 146 23.72 7.02 2.44
CA LYS A 146 23.87 7.15 0.99
C LYS A 146 22.71 6.50 0.22
N TYR A 147 21.77 5.86 0.92
CA TYR A 147 20.66 5.16 0.30
C TYR A 147 19.69 6.14 -0.36
N SER A 148 19.36 5.92 -1.62
CA SER A 148 18.50 6.76 -2.46
C SER A 148 17.55 5.90 -3.31
N PHE A 149 16.92 4.91 -2.68
CA PHE A 149 16.00 3.97 -3.32
C PHE A 149 14.69 3.83 -2.51
N SER A 150 14.28 4.94 -1.88
CA SER A 150 12.94 5.04 -1.29
C SER A 150 11.87 5.22 -2.38
N PRO A 151 10.61 4.90 -2.16
CA PRO A 151 9.53 5.20 -3.08
C PRO A 151 9.56 6.60 -3.69
N ILE A 152 9.86 7.63 -2.90
CA ILE A 152 9.96 9.02 -3.37
C ILE A 152 11.06 9.25 -4.41
N ASP A 153 12.07 8.40 -4.46
CA ASP A 153 13.17 8.50 -5.43
C ASP A 153 12.78 7.96 -6.81
N TYR A 154 11.64 7.25 -6.92
CA TYR A 154 11.14 6.60 -8.13
C TYR A 154 9.84 7.22 -8.68
N LEU A 155 9.50 8.44 -8.27
CA LEU A 155 8.23 9.05 -8.69
C LEU A 155 8.14 9.26 -10.21
N GLU A 156 9.26 9.51 -10.88
CA GLU A 156 9.29 9.63 -12.34
C GLU A 156 8.92 8.32 -13.03
N GLU A 157 9.55 7.22 -12.64
CA GLU A 157 9.26 5.89 -13.19
C GLU A 157 7.84 5.44 -12.84
N PHE A 158 7.44 5.66 -11.60
CA PHE A 158 6.13 5.28 -11.12
C PHE A 158 5.00 6.02 -11.86
N SER A 159 5.14 7.31 -12.09
CA SER A 159 4.15 8.14 -12.77
C SER A 159 3.91 7.71 -14.23
N LYS A 160 4.93 7.18 -14.91
CA LYS A 160 4.83 6.66 -16.28
C LYS A 160 3.88 5.47 -16.41
N ASN A 161 3.68 4.71 -15.31
CA ASN A 161 2.78 3.55 -15.29
C ASN A 161 1.29 3.94 -15.32
N ARG A 162 0.97 5.21 -15.04
CA ARG A 162 -0.40 5.75 -15.04
C ARG A 162 -1.40 4.96 -14.20
N ILE A 163 -0.92 4.29 -13.16
CA ILE A 163 -1.80 3.64 -12.20
C ILE A 163 -2.53 4.72 -11.41
N PRO A 164 -3.86 4.68 -11.32
CA PRO A 164 -4.61 5.65 -10.53
C PRO A 164 -4.26 5.54 -9.04
N VAL A 165 -4.02 6.69 -8.41
CA VAL A 165 -3.65 6.78 -7.00
C VAL A 165 -4.60 7.71 -6.26
N LEU A 166 -5.13 7.23 -5.13
CA LEU A 166 -5.77 8.06 -4.11
C LEU A 166 -4.85 8.12 -2.89
N ILE A 167 -4.58 9.32 -2.39
CA ILE A 167 -3.89 9.54 -1.11
C ILE A 167 -4.84 10.20 -0.14
N VAL A 168 -4.90 9.68 1.09
CA VAL A 168 -5.50 10.32 2.26
C VAL A 168 -4.40 10.55 3.29
N ALA A 169 -4.25 11.77 3.82
CA ALA A 169 -3.22 12.05 4.82
C ALA A 169 -3.59 13.22 5.71
N GLY A 170 -3.10 13.23 6.95
CA GLY A 170 -3.16 14.38 7.85
C GLY A 170 -1.97 15.32 7.65
N ASP A 171 -2.17 16.62 7.81
CA ASP A 171 -1.10 17.62 7.71
C ASP A 171 -0.32 17.85 9.04
N ALA A 172 -0.84 17.31 10.16
CA ALA A 172 -0.21 17.33 11.47
C ALA A 172 0.39 15.96 11.87
N ASP A 173 0.69 15.09 10.89
CA ASP A 173 1.28 13.78 11.13
C ASP A 173 2.74 13.91 11.62
N GLY A 174 2.97 13.60 12.90
CA GLY A 174 4.29 13.61 13.52
C GLY A 174 4.99 12.23 13.52
N VAL A 175 4.34 11.19 13.00
CA VAL A 175 4.90 9.82 12.92
C VAL A 175 5.48 9.58 11.52
N VAL A 176 4.70 9.89 10.49
CA VAL A 176 5.09 9.84 9.08
C VAL A 176 4.85 11.23 8.48
N PRO A 177 5.79 12.18 8.65
CA PRO A 177 5.58 13.56 8.27
C PRO A 177 5.15 13.70 6.81
N HIS A 178 4.01 14.38 6.62
CA HIS A 178 3.44 14.62 5.29
C HIS A 178 4.46 15.22 4.32
N SER A 179 5.21 16.25 4.76
CA SER A 179 6.20 16.96 3.94
C SER A 179 7.39 16.10 3.50
N GLU A 180 7.63 14.98 4.17
CA GLU A 180 8.75 14.08 3.89
C GLU A 180 8.33 12.80 3.16
N ASN A 181 7.03 12.58 2.99
CA ASN A 181 6.44 11.37 2.40
C ASN A 181 5.43 11.72 1.29
N CYS A 182 4.15 11.53 1.53
CA CYS A 182 3.12 11.68 0.48
C CYS A 182 3.02 13.11 -0.07
N GLY A 183 3.39 14.13 0.68
CA GLY A 183 3.44 15.51 0.18
C GLY A 183 4.43 15.68 -0.96
N ILE A 184 5.57 14.98 -0.94
CA ILE A 184 6.54 14.98 -2.05
C ILE A 184 5.90 14.37 -3.29
N MET A 185 5.21 13.24 -3.16
CA MET A 185 4.53 12.58 -4.28
C MET A 185 3.42 13.46 -4.86
N VAL A 186 2.57 14.04 -4.01
CA VAL A 186 1.47 14.92 -4.44
C VAL A 186 2.00 16.14 -5.20
N ASN A 187 3.07 16.79 -4.69
CA ASN A 187 3.68 17.95 -5.33
C ASN A 187 4.30 17.56 -6.68
N TYR A 188 5.06 16.47 -6.72
CA TYR A 188 5.64 15.96 -7.97
C TYR A 188 4.56 15.73 -9.04
N TYR A 189 3.46 15.05 -8.69
CA TYR A 189 2.37 14.76 -9.64
C TYR A 189 1.72 16.04 -10.15
N ARG A 190 1.50 17.03 -9.28
CA ARG A 190 0.95 18.34 -9.67
C ARG A 190 1.90 19.10 -10.62
N GLU A 191 3.19 19.11 -10.34
CA GLU A 191 4.20 19.77 -11.15
C GLU A 191 4.33 19.13 -12.53
N GLN A 192 4.18 17.81 -12.61
CA GLN A 192 4.25 17.06 -13.87
C GLN A 192 2.89 16.98 -14.61
N GLY A 193 1.82 17.54 -14.05
CA GLY A 193 0.48 17.43 -14.63
C GLY A 193 -0.06 16.00 -14.69
N VAL A 194 0.40 15.14 -13.79
CA VAL A 194 -0.08 13.75 -13.64
C VAL A 194 -1.28 13.75 -12.68
N GLU A 195 -2.32 13.00 -13.04
CA GLU A 195 -3.52 12.90 -12.23
C GLU A 195 -3.26 12.14 -10.94
N ILE A 196 -3.73 12.69 -9.82
CA ILE A 196 -3.73 12.08 -8.50
C ILE A 196 -4.93 12.56 -7.70
N GLU A 197 -5.67 11.66 -7.09
CA GLU A 197 -6.69 12.04 -6.11
C GLU A 197 -6.03 12.22 -4.74
N TYR A 198 -6.32 13.34 -4.09
CA TYR A 198 -5.70 13.67 -2.81
C TYR A 198 -6.71 14.30 -1.84
N ILE A 199 -6.83 13.70 -0.66
CA ILE A 199 -7.69 14.18 0.42
C ILE A 199 -6.79 14.49 1.63
N LEU A 200 -6.61 15.78 1.90
CA LEU A 200 -5.93 16.26 3.10
C LEU A 200 -6.93 16.33 4.25
N LYS A 201 -6.55 15.82 5.41
CA LYS A 201 -7.28 15.94 6.69
C LYS A 201 -6.63 17.06 7.54
N PRO A 202 -7.15 18.28 7.55
CA PRO A 202 -6.54 19.40 8.25
C PRO A 202 -6.47 19.17 9.76
N GLY A 203 -5.30 19.40 10.37
CA GLY A 203 -5.05 19.22 11.80
C GLY A 203 -5.02 17.77 12.26
N CYS A 204 -5.15 16.79 11.35
CA CYS A 204 -5.11 15.39 11.70
C CYS A 204 -3.66 14.89 11.78
N GLY A 205 -3.36 14.08 12.82
CA GLY A 205 -2.09 13.37 12.98
C GLY A 205 -2.05 12.08 12.16
N HIS A 206 -1.18 11.14 12.59
CA HIS A 206 -1.06 9.83 11.94
C HIS A 206 -2.33 8.98 12.06
N HIS A 207 -3.08 9.15 13.11
CA HIS A 207 -4.35 8.47 13.38
C HIS A 207 -5.48 9.48 13.56
N PRO A 208 -6.73 9.09 13.27
CA PRO A 208 -7.14 7.81 12.66
C PRO A 208 -6.80 7.74 11.18
N HIS A 209 -6.48 6.55 10.68
CA HIS A 209 -6.44 6.28 9.25
C HIS A 209 -7.85 6.26 8.65
N SER A 210 -7.93 6.24 7.31
CA SER A 210 -9.15 6.25 6.53
C SER A 210 -9.95 7.56 6.69
N LEU A 211 -11.20 7.51 6.32
CA LEU A 211 -12.18 8.59 6.43
C LEU A 211 -13.37 8.11 7.27
N GLU A 212 -14.04 9.01 7.99
CA GLU A 212 -15.33 8.69 8.64
C GLU A 212 -16.38 8.25 7.61
N ASP A 213 -16.52 9.03 6.54
CA ASP A 213 -17.28 8.64 5.37
C ASP A 213 -16.33 8.08 4.31
N VAL A 214 -16.37 6.77 4.10
CA VAL A 214 -15.53 6.08 3.13
C VAL A 214 -16.03 6.19 1.68
N THR A 215 -17.13 6.88 1.43
CA THR A 215 -17.70 7.06 0.09
C THR A 215 -16.70 7.56 -0.95
N PRO A 216 -15.80 8.52 -0.66
CA PRO A 216 -14.79 8.93 -1.61
C PRO A 216 -13.83 7.79 -2.01
N ILE A 217 -13.44 6.95 -1.06
CA ILE A 217 -12.57 5.79 -1.31
C ILE A 217 -13.30 4.77 -2.20
N ILE A 218 -14.57 4.46 -1.87
CA ILE A 218 -15.39 3.53 -2.66
C ILE A 218 -15.59 4.05 -4.08
N ARG A 219 -15.87 5.35 -4.21
CA ARG A 219 -16.02 6.00 -5.53
C ARG A 219 -14.74 5.87 -6.35
N PHE A 220 -13.58 6.18 -5.76
CA PHE A 220 -12.29 6.01 -6.42
C PHE A 220 -12.09 4.56 -6.92
N ILE A 221 -12.38 3.57 -6.07
CA ILE A 221 -12.21 2.14 -6.42
C ILE A 221 -13.19 1.70 -7.51
N GLU A 222 -14.47 2.08 -7.42
CA GLU A 222 -15.52 1.63 -8.34
C GLU A 222 -15.58 2.41 -9.66
N ASN A 223 -15.09 3.66 -9.71
CA ASN A 223 -15.07 4.41 -10.94
C ASN A 223 -14.17 3.69 -11.95
N LYS A 224 -14.75 3.33 -13.09
CA LYS A 224 -13.98 2.87 -14.23
C LYS A 224 -13.25 4.09 -14.79
N ASN A 225 -11.95 3.98 -14.94
CA ASN A 225 -11.22 4.95 -15.75
C ASN A 225 -11.83 4.91 -17.16
N ILE A 226 -12.34 6.05 -17.60
CA ILE A 226 -12.86 6.24 -18.96
C ILE A 226 -11.69 6.36 -19.92
#